data_4394130cde6f5a024835ea7783b53138
#
_entry.id   4394130cde6f5a024835ea7783b53138
#
_cell.length_a   1.000
_cell.length_b   1.000
_cell.length_c   1.000
_cell.angle_alpha   90.00
_cell.angle_beta   90.00
_cell.angle_gamma   90.00
#
_symmetry.space_group_name_H-M   'P 1'
#
loop_
_entity.id
_entity.type
_entity.pdbx_description
1 polymer ?
#
loop_
_entity_poly.entity_id
_entity_poly.type
_entity_poly.pdbx_seq_one_letter_code
_entity_poly.pdbx_strand_id
1 'polypeptide(L)'
;MTFVPEPLDPDDERPPYEQVASSLGAAIRTRRLGPGDKLPSHKELTELYGFARATIQRALRDLEDEGLLVSRKGSGVFVRNRTERPAGLRPYVEQAFSKSQVTIDFAGFSSETLHGALQEPLDKIRVGRLTPQSITMRILVPDMSVRQAAPVRMEDGADDKRLRDRMRDIMVSYTRSIRDAFAELEHQGLIAETRIQVRVHSGTQFFKLYVINSEDAFFGYYPIRPNKVVAQGEAIEIYDLVGKDTTLFHYSVNDGESSSGAQQVQQARMWFDSVWETIGRDFSLDAH
;
A
#
# COMPACT_ATOMS: atom_id res chain seq x y z
N MET A 1 -31.37 -10.22 8.96
CA MET A 1 -32.01 -10.29 7.62
C MET A 1 -31.64 -11.63 7.02
N THR A 2 -32.62 -12.36 6.47
CA THR A 2 -32.33 -13.64 5.81
C THR A 2 -31.81 -13.31 4.41
N PHE A 3 -30.63 -13.82 4.06
CA PHE A 3 -30.05 -13.64 2.73
C PHE A 3 -30.94 -14.37 1.70
N VAL A 4 -31.34 -13.66 0.67
CA VAL A 4 -32.07 -14.22 -0.47
C VAL A 4 -31.16 -14.05 -1.71
N PRO A 5 -30.69 -15.14 -2.33
CA PRO A 5 -29.87 -15.06 -3.53
C PRO A 5 -30.71 -14.52 -4.71
N GLU A 6 -30.02 -13.92 -5.68
CA GLU A 6 -30.65 -13.64 -6.96
C GLU A 6 -30.89 -14.96 -7.70
N PRO A 7 -31.98 -15.07 -8.46
CA PRO A 7 -32.19 -16.22 -9.33
C PRO A 7 -30.99 -16.37 -10.26
N LEU A 8 -30.52 -17.62 -10.41
CA LEU A 8 -29.51 -17.93 -11.39
C LEU A 8 -30.12 -17.92 -12.79
N ASP A 9 -29.34 -17.50 -13.77
CA ASP A 9 -29.73 -17.54 -15.17
C ASP A 9 -29.81 -19.00 -15.64
N PRO A 10 -30.98 -19.52 -16.09
CA PRO A 10 -31.12 -20.88 -16.57
C PRO A 10 -30.30 -21.17 -17.84
N ASP A 11 -29.97 -20.12 -18.61
CA ASP A 11 -29.25 -20.22 -19.88
C ASP A 11 -27.73 -20.02 -19.70
N ASP A 12 -27.23 -19.89 -18.44
CA ASP A 12 -25.82 -19.74 -18.14
C ASP A 12 -25.05 -21.05 -18.37
N GLU A 13 -24.19 -21.09 -19.38
CA GLU A 13 -23.39 -22.25 -19.77
C GLU A 13 -22.27 -22.61 -18.77
N ARG A 14 -21.99 -21.74 -17.79
CA ARG A 14 -20.93 -21.98 -16.76
C ARG A 14 -21.30 -23.16 -15.86
N PRO A 15 -20.30 -23.89 -15.35
CA PRO A 15 -20.55 -24.96 -14.38
C PRO A 15 -21.36 -24.43 -13.16
N PRO A 16 -22.28 -25.23 -12.59
CA PRO A 16 -23.14 -24.80 -11.49
C PRO A 16 -22.40 -24.24 -10.28
N TYR A 17 -21.22 -24.74 -9.96
CA TYR A 17 -20.41 -24.21 -8.86
C TYR A 17 -19.89 -22.79 -9.13
N GLU A 18 -19.57 -22.45 -10.38
CA GLU A 18 -19.14 -21.11 -10.79
C GLU A 18 -20.31 -20.12 -10.75
N GLN A 19 -21.49 -20.54 -11.14
CA GLN A 19 -22.70 -19.72 -11.05
C GLN A 19 -23.01 -19.36 -9.60
N VAL A 20 -22.96 -20.33 -8.68
CA VAL A 20 -23.15 -20.11 -7.25
C VAL A 20 -22.06 -19.20 -6.68
N ALA A 21 -20.80 -19.45 -7.01
CA ALA A 21 -19.69 -18.61 -6.57
C ALA A 21 -19.84 -17.17 -7.07
N SER A 22 -20.21 -16.99 -8.35
CA SER A 22 -20.46 -15.67 -8.94
C SER A 22 -21.61 -14.92 -8.23
N SER A 23 -22.73 -15.59 -7.96
CA SER A 23 -23.89 -15.03 -7.27
C SER A 23 -23.55 -14.60 -5.83
N LEU A 24 -22.89 -15.47 -5.05
CA LEU A 24 -22.45 -15.15 -3.70
C LEU A 24 -21.37 -14.05 -3.70
N GLY A 25 -20.42 -14.12 -4.62
CA GLY A 25 -19.37 -13.11 -4.78
C GLY A 25 -19.96 -11.73 -5.13
N ALA A 26 -20.97 -11.68 -5.99
CA ALA A 26 -21.71 -10.45 -6.29
C ALA A 26 -22.42 -9.90 -5.05
N ALA A 27 -23.08 -10.74 -4.25
CA ALA A 27 -23.74 -10.33 -3.02
C ALA A 27 -22.75 -9.76 -1.98
N ILE A 28 -21.54 -10.33 -1.91
CA ILE A 28 -20.45 -9.82 -1.04
C ILE A 28 -19.94 -8.47 -1.55
N ARG A 29 -19.64 -8.37 -2.86
CA ARG A 29 -19.14 -7.13 -3.47
C ARG A 29 -20.12 -5.98 -3.41
N THR A 30 -21.42 -6.27 -3.55
CA THR A 30 -22.52 -5.26 -3.43
C THR A 30 -22.95 -5.00 -1.98
N ARG A 31 -22.28 -5.60 -0.99
CA ARG A 31 -22.59 -5.50 0.45
C ARG A 31 -23.99 -5.96 0.84
N ARG A 32 -24.64 -6.78 0.05
CA ARG A 32 -25.87 -7.52 0.46
C ARG A 32 -25.54 -8.59 1.50
N LEU A 33 -24.31 -9.13 1.42
CA LEU A 33 -23.62 -9.86 2.47
C LEU A 33 -22.44 -9.02 2.93
N GLY A 34 -22.57 -8.42 4.11
CA GLY A 34 -21.55 -7.54 4.67
C GLY A 34 -20.39 -8.29 5.31
N PRO A 35 -19.24 -7.61 5.53
CA PRO A 35 -18.11 -8.18 6.23
C PRO A 35 -18.52 -8.70 7.62
N GLY A 36 -18.16 -9.95 7.94
CA GLY A 36 -18.52 -10.61 9.20
C GLY A 36 -19.87 -11.31 9.20
N ASP A 37 -20.69 -11.12 8.18
CA ASP A 37 -21.96 -11.82 8.08
C ASP A 37 -21.75 -13.33 7.97
N LYS A 38 -22.58 -14.08 8.66
CA LYS A 38 -22.62 -15.53 8.55
C LYS A 38 -23.40 -15.92 7.33
N LEU A 39 -22.81 -16.76 6.47
CA LEU A 39 -23.51 -17.36 5.35
C LEU A 39 -24.56 -18.39 5.85
N PRO A 40 -25.63 -18.63 5.08
CA PRO A 40 -26.48 -19.76 5.30
C PRO A 40 -25.68 -21.07 5.33
N SER A 41 -26.15 -22.06 6.08
CA SER A 41 -25.51 -23.37 6.15
C SER A 41 -25.47 -24.06 4.78
N HIS A 42 -24.60 -25.04 4.62
CA HIS A 42 -24.54 -25.83 3.37
C HIS A 42 -25.91 -26.42 2.99
N LYS A 43 -26.72 -26.82 3.97
CA LYS A 43 -28.07 -27.34 3.75
C LYS A 43 -28.98 -26.25 3.19
N GLU A 44 -29.00 -25.08 3.84
CA GLU A 44 -29.80 -23.95 3.39
C GLU A 44 -29.38 -23.45 2.00
N LEU A 45 -28.07 -23.40 1.72
CA LEU A 45 -27.57 -23.03 0.38
C LEU A 45 -27.95 -24.07 -0.70
N THR A 46 -27.94 -25.35 -0.33
CA THR A 46 -28.43 -26.43 -1.22
C THR A 46 -29.91 -26.23 -1.54
N GLU A 47 -30.72 -25.90 -0.56
CA GLU A 47 -32.16 -25.62 -0.73
C GLU A 47 -32.41 -24.34 -1.54
N LEU A 48 -31.63 -23.28 -1.28
CA LEU A 48 -31.76 -21.99 -1.95
C LEU A 48 -31.36 -22.00 -3.43
N TYR A 49 -30.30 -22.72 -3.77
CA TYR A 49 -29.77 -22.76 -5.14
C TYR A 49 -30.24 -24.01 -5.94
N GLY A 50 -30.80 -25.02 -5.27
CA GLY A 50 -31.26 -26.25 -5.92
C GLY A 50 -30.14 -27.18 -6.41
N PHE A 51 -28.89 -26.97 -6.01
CA PHE A 51 -27.75 -27.77 -6.43
C PHE A 51 -27.27 -28.74 -5.36
N ALA A 52 -26.56 -29.79 -5.79
CA ALA A 52 -26.01 -30.79 -4.90
C ALA A 52 -25.00 -30.15 -3.89
N ARG A 53 -24.92 -30.77 -2.69
CA ARG A 53 -24.00 -30.32 -1.63
C ARG A 53 -22.53 -30.17 -2.09
N ALA A 54 -22.08 -31.10 -2.96
CA ALA A 54 -20.70 -31.04 -3.49
C ALA A 54 -20.45 -29.78 -4.33
N THR A 55 -21.45 -29.34 -5.12
CA THR A 55 -21.42 -28.10 -5.91
C THR A 55 -21.32 -26.89 -5.02
N ILE A 56 -22.16 -26.81 -3.95
CA ILE A 56 -22.10 -25.73 -2.96
C ILE A 56 -20.75 -25.70 -2.25
N GLN A 57 -20.22 -26.86 -1.82
CA GLN A 57 -18.91 -26.93 -1.18
C GLN A 57 -17.77 -26.48 -2.08
N ARG A 58 -17.84 -26.74 -3.38
CA ARG A 58 -16.85 -26.29 -4.34
C ARG A 58 -16.92 -24.77 -4.50
N ALA A 59 -18.11 -24.22 -4.71
CA ALA A 59 -18.31 -22.77 -4.82
C ALA A 59 -17.81 -22.00 -3.58
N LEU A 60 -18.06 -22.53 -2.37
CA LEU A 60 -17.58 -21.91 -1.14
C LEU A 60 -16.06 -21.99 -1.01
N ARG A 61 -15.42 -23.10 -1.44
CA ARG A 61 -13.94 -23.20 -1.45
C ARG A 61 -13.33 -22.20 -2.42
N ASP A 62 -13.88 -22.07 -3.63
CA ASP A 62 -13.39 -21.10 -4.61
C ASP A 62 -13.44 -19.67 -4.03
N LEU A 63 -14.53 -19.31 -3.32
CA LEU A 63 -14.64 -18.01 -2.63
C LEU A 63 -13.73 -17.88 -1.39
N GLU A 64 -13.39 -18.98 -0.72
CA GLU A 64 -12.38 -19.00 0.36
C GLU A 64 -10.98 -18.78 -0.23
N ASP A 65 -10.66 -19.40 -1.35
CA ASP A 65 -9.38 -19.26 -2.07
C ASP A 65 -9.24 -17.83 -2.64
N GLU A 66 -10.33 -17.22 -3.12
CA GLU A 66 -10.39 -15.80 -3.47
C GLU A 66 -10.30 -14.87 -2.25
N GLY A 67 -10.30 -15.41 -1.04
CA GLY A 67 -10.22 -14.63 0.19
C GLY A 67 -11.49 -13.86 0.56
N LEU A 68 -12.62 -14.16 -0.05
CA LEU A 68 -13.92 -13.53 0.25
C LEU A 68 -14.61 -14.17 1.45
N LEU A 69 -14.35 -15.45 1.71
CA LEU A 69 -14.95 -16.20 2.82
C LEU A 69 -13.89 -16.73 3.79
N VAL A 70 -14.35 -17.09 4.99
CA VAL A 70 -13.56 -17.79 6.01
C VAL A 70 -14.42 -18.80 6.73
N SER A 71 -13.98 -20.07 6.76
CA SER A 71 -14.61 -21.12 7.57
C SER A 71 -14.10 -21.06 9.00
N ARG A 72 -15.04 -21.11 9.95
CA ARG A 72 -14.75 -21.26 11.39
C ARG A 72 -15.28 -22.59 11.87
N LYS A 73 -14.37 -23.47 12.31
CA LYS A 73 -14.72 -24.82 12.77
C LYS A 73 -15.85 -24.79 13.81
N GLY A 74 -16.92 -25.47 13.57
CA GLY A 74 -18.10 -25.52 14.45
C GLY A 74 -19.02 -24.29 14.42
N SER A 75 -18.63 -23.20 13.74
CA SER A 75 -19.41 -21.95 13.71
C SER A 75 -20.02 -21.66 12.35
N GLY A 76 -19.48 -22.21 11.25
CA GLY A 76 -19.96 -22.00 9.88
C GLY A 76 -19.02 -21.18 9.03
N VAL A 77 -19.52 -20.75 7.86
CA VAL A 77 -18.80 -19.91 6.89
C VAL A 77 -19.25 -18.47 7.05
N PHE A 78 -18.31 -17.56 7.04
CA PHE A 78 -18.53 -16.13 7.23
C PHE A 78 -17.94 -15.37 6.06
N VAL A 79 -18.58 -14.26 5.66
CA VAL A 79 -17.93 -13.27 4.83
C VAL A 79 -16.67 -12.82 5.56
N ARG A 80 -15.53 -12.95 4.91
CA ARG A 80 -14.28 -12.53 5.53
C ARG A 80 -14.43 -11.06 5.92
N ASN A 81 -14.35 -10.79 7.22
CA ASN A 81 -14.10 -9.43 7.63
C ASN A 81 -12.75 -9.10 6.99
N ARG A 82 -12.76 -8.37 5.89
CA ARG A 82 -11.66 -7.52 5.55
C ARG A 82 -11.62 -6.38 6.60
N THR A 83 -11.37 -6.70 7.85
CA THR A 83 -10.30 -6.01 8.50
C THR A 83 -9.12 -6.43 7.67
N GLU A 84 -8.88 -5.71 6.61
CA GLU A 84 -7.58 -5.66 6.01
C GLU A 84 -6.68 -5.39 7.20
N ARG A 85 -5.98 -6.44 7.68
CA ARG A 85 -4.72 -6.14 8.36
C ARG A 85 -4.04 -5.27 7.34
N PRO A 86 -3.62 -4.04 7.71
CA PRO A 86 -3.06 -3.12 6.76
C PRO A 86 -2.09 -3.90 5.90
N ALA A 87 -2.34 -3.99 4.61
CA ALA A 87 -1.55 -4.83 3.74
C ALA A 87 -0.11 -4.35 3.92
N GLY A 88 0.74 -5.21 4.48
CA GLY A 88 2.11 -4.82 4.74
C GLY A 88 2.73 -4.43 3.39
N LEU A 89 3.35 -3.27 3.29
CA LEU A 89 4.00 -2.78 2.07
C LEU A 89 5.03 -3.80 1.52
N ARG A 90 5.75 -4.48 2.41
CA ARG A 90 6.88 -5.35 2.06
C ARG A 90 6.57 -6.46 1.05
N PRO A 91 5.50 -7.25 1.20
CA PRO A 91 5.19 -8.31 0.22
C PRO A 91 4.95 -7.79 -1.19
N TYR A 92 4.32 -6.62 -1.31
CA TYR A 92 4.04 -6.01 -2.61
C TYR A 92 5.29 -5.38 -3.24
N VAL A 93 6.15 -4.77 -2.44
CA VAL A 93 7.47 -4.33 -2.92
C VAL A 93 8.27 -5.53 -3.40
N GLU A 94 8.34 -6.61 -2.64
CA GLU A 94 9.04 -7.83 -3.05
C GLU A 94 8.47 -8.41 -4.36
N GLN A 95 7.14 -8.51 -4.47
CA GLN A 95 6.47 -8.96 -5.69
C GLN A 95 6.78 -8.06 -6.89
N ALA A 96 6.86 -6.74 -6.68
CA ALA A 96 7.21 -5.80 -7.74
C ALA A 96 8.60 -6.09 -8.33
N PHE A 97 9.57 -6.45 -7.49
CA PHE A 97 10.93 -6.75 -7.90
C PHE A 97 11.09 -8.11 -8.61
N SER A 98 10.04 -8.93 -8.68
CA SER A 98 10.00 -10.12 -9.56
C SER A 98 9.79 -9.77 -11.03
N LYS A 99 9.40 -8.53 -11.33
CA LYS A 99 9.24 -8.03 -12.70
C LYS A 99 10.55 -7.53 -13.29
N SER A 100 10.67 -7.58 -14.61
CA SER A 100 11.85 -7.06 -15.32
C SER A 100 12.02 -5.55 -15.14
N GLN A 101 10.92 -4.80 -15.08
CA GLN A 101 10.93 -3.35 -14.87
C GLN A 101 10.19 -3.04 -13.57
N VAL A 102 10.83 -2.29 -12.69
CA VAL A 102 10.27 -1.87 -11.42
C VAL A 102 10.15 -0.36 -11.38
N THR A 103 8.95 0.13 -11.07
CA THR A 103 8.73 1.55 -10.84
C THR A 103 8.13 1.77 -9.45
N ILE A 104 8.66 2.71 -8.68
CA ILE A 104 8.14 3.09 -7.38
C ILE A 104 8.08 4.61 -7.30
N ASP A 105 6.88 5.16 -7.15
CA ASP A 105 6.67 6.55 -6.79
C ASP A 105 6.35 6.59 -5.29
N PHE A 106 7.09 7.39 -4.57
CA PHE A 106 6.92 7.59 -3.13
C PHE A 106 6.72 9.06 -2.82
N ALA A 107 5.65 9.39 -2.11
CA ALA A 107 5.48 10.68 -1.46
C ALA A 107 5.31 10.46 0.05
N GLY A 108 6.15 11.13 0.83
CA GLY A 108 6.15 10.93 2.28
C GLY A 108 7.10 11.90 2.98
N PHE A 109 7.31 11.68 4.28
CA PHE A 109 8.04 12.63 5.11
C PHE A 109 9.54 12.36 5.19
N SER A 110 9.99 11.08 5.21
CA SER A 110 11.39 10.76 5.51
C SER A 110 12.00 9.57 4.76
N SER A 111 11.29 8.89 3.88
CA SER A 111 11.74 7.67 3.18
C SER A 111 12.14 6.48 4.09
N GLU A 112 12.07 6.58 5.42
CA GLU A 112 12.48 5.53 6.37
C GLU A 112 11.75 4.21 6.13
N THR A 113 10.41 4.27 5.99
CA THR A 113 9.59 3.07 5.75
C THR A 113 9.89 2.44 4.37
N LEU A 114 10.12 3.28 3.35
CA LEU A 114 10.52 2.83 2.03
C LEU A 114 11.87 2.11 2.09
N HIS A 115 12.88 2.73 2.73
CA HIS A 115 14.19 2.13 2.94
C HIS A 115 14.07 0.74 3.60
N GLY A 116 13.28 0.64 4.70
CA GLY A 116 13.05 -0.64 5.38
C GLY A 116 12.32 -1.69 4.54
N ALA A 117 11.45 -1.28 3.60
CA ALA A 117 10.74 -2.20 2.72
C ALA A 117 11.62 -2.73 1.57
N LEU A 118 12.68 -2.00 1.21
CA LEU A 118 13.60 -2.35 0.14
C LEU A 118 14.72 -3.32 0.56
N GLN A 119 14.97 -3.51 1.87
CA GLN A 119 16.11 -4.33 2.32
C GLN A 119 16.02 -5.78 1.83
N GLU A 120 14.87 -6.42 1.95
CA GLU A 120 14.70 -7.81 1.52
C GLU A 120 14.81 -7.99 0.00
N PRO A 121 14.19 -7.17 -0.86
CA PRO A 121 14.46 -7.18 -2.31
C PRO A 121 15.94 -6.99 -2.65
N LEU A 122 16.64 -6.04 -2.04
CA LEU A 122 18.05 -5.79 -2.27
C LEU A 122 18.90 -7.05 -1.96
N ASP A 123 18.65 -7.71 -0.83
CA ASP A 123 19.34 -8.92 -0.45
C ASP A 123 19.06 -10.08 -1.43
N LYS A 124 17.80 -10.19 -1.90
CA LYS A 124 17.42 -11.20 -2.91
C LYS A 124 18.07 -10.96 -4.27
N ILE A 125 18.29 -9.70 -4.66
CA ILE A 125 19.04 -9.36 -5.87
C ILE A 125 20.51 -9.74 -5.72
N ARG A 126 21.14 -9.42 -4.59
CA ARG A 126 22.55 -9.76 -4.31
C ARG A 126 22.84 -11.26 -4.42
N VAL A 127 21.87 -12.10 -4.06
CA VAL A 127 22.01 -13.56 -4.15
C VAL A 127 21.38 -14.16 -5.43
N GLY A 128 20.99 -13.34 -6.39
CA GLY A 128 20.47 -13.78 -7.68
C GLY A 128 19.07 -14.41 -7.64
N ARG A 129 18.30 -14.20 -6.57
CA ARG A 129 16.90 -14.69 -6.46
C ARG A 129 15.90 -13.77 -7.13
N LEU A 130 16.23 -12.50 -7.28
CA LEU A 130 15.51 -11.50 -8.05
C LEU A 130 16.47 -10.88 -9.07
N THR A 131 15.99 -10.68 -10.30
CA THR A 131 16.82 -10.19 -11.41
C THR A 131 16.09 -9.12 -12.23
N PRO A 132 15.66 -8.00 -11.61
CA PRO A 132 15.07 -6.91 -12.36
C PRO A 132 16.11 -6.32 -13.31
N GLN A 133 15.68 -5.90 -14.49
CA GLN A 133 16.56 -5.28 -15.49
C GLN A 133 16.67 -3.77 -15.26
N SER A 134 15.57 -3.13 -14.87
CA SER A 134 15.58 -1.70 -14.59
C SER A 134 14.75 -1.34 -13.37
N ILE A 135 15.22 -0.32 -12.63
CA ILE A 135 14.53 0.22 -11.45
C ILE A 135 14.48 1.73 -11.55
N THR A 136 13.27 2.27 -11.55
CA THR A 136 13.04 3.71 -11.49
C THR A 136 12.29 4.06 -10.21
N MET A 137 12.84 4.99 -9.42
CA MET A 137 12.17 5.54 -8.23
C MET A 137 12.09 7.05 -8.32
N ARG A 138 10.91 7.58 -8.01
CA ARG A 138 10.69 9.00 -7.81
C ARG A 138 10.30 9.21 -6.35
N ILE A 139 11.08 10.01 -5.65
CA ILE A 139 10.91 10.28 -4.22
C ILE A 139 10.54 11.75 -4.04
N LEU A 140 9.33 12.00 -3.56
CA LEU A 140 8.79 13.32 -3.30
C LEU A 140 8.67 13.54 -1.79
N VAL A 141 9.36 14.54 -1.27
CA VAL A 141 9.44 14.83 0.17
C VAL A 141 9.29 16.33 0.45
N PRO A 142 8.90 16.74 1.67
CA PRO A 142 8.80 18.16 1.98
C PRO A 142 10.18 18.84 2.01
N ASP A 143 10.20 20.09 1.59
CA ASP A 143 11.38 20.96 1.68
C ASP A 143 11.55 21.47 3.11
N MET A 144 12.52 20.90 3.83
CA MET A 144 12.83 21.28 5.21
C MET A 144 13.60 22.61 5.33
N SER A 145 13.94 23.25 4.22
CA SER A 145 14.50 24.60 4.26
C SER A 145 13.46 25.67 4.58
N VAL A 146 12.18 25.37 4.35
CA VAL A 146 11.04 26.24 4.64
C VAL A 146 10.21 25.72 5.82
N ARG A 147 9.45 26.62 6.44
CA ARG A 147 8.56 26.29 7.56
C ARG A 147 7.56 25.20 7.13
N GLN A 148 7.38 24.22 8.03
CA GLN A 148 6.39 23.17 7.93
C GLN A 148 5.31 23.34 9.01
N ALA A 149 4.11 22.80 8.78
CA ALA A 149 3.07 22.82 9.81
C ALA A 149 3.38 21.87 11.00
N ALA A 150 4.23 20.86 10.78
CA ALA A 150 4.82 19.97 11.78
C ALA A 150 6.16 19.42 11.24
N PRO A 151 7.14 19.11 12.10
CA PRO A 151 7.10 19.24 13.56
C PRO A 151 7.16 20.69 14.04
N VAL A 152 6.53 20.95 15.19
CA VAL A 152 6.56 22.26 15.87
C VAL A 152 6.73 22.06 17.37
N ARG A 153 7.23 23.07 18.08
CA ARG A 153 7.38 23.00 19.55
C ARG A 153 6.01 22.87 20.22
N MET A 154 5.91 22.07 21.28
CA MET A 154 4.67 21.94 22.04
C MET A 154 4.34 23.18 22.87
N GLU A 155 5.35 23.87 23.35
CA GLU A 155 5.22 25.02 24.26
C GLU A 155 4.41 26.17 23.65
N ASP A 156 4.65 26.49 22.39
CA ASP A 156 4.10 27.68 21.73
C ASP A 156 3.59 27.41 20.29
N GLY A 157 3.70 26.18 19.80
CA GLY A 157 3.36 25.82 18.42
C GLY A 157 4.27 26.45 17.36
N ALA A 158 5.41 27.00 17.78
CA ALA A 158 6.30 27.67 16.86
C ALA A 158 7.17 26.70 16.06
N ASP A 159 7.50 27.13 14.84
CA ASP A 159 8.50 26.48 14.01
C ASP A 159 9.89 26.61 14.66
N ASP A 160 10.68 25.56 14.58
CA ASP A 160 12.06 25.55 15.05
C ASP A 160 12.98 24.96 13.97
N LYS A 161 13.94 25.77 13.53
CA LYS A 161 14.89 25.35 12.49
C LYS A 161 15.66 24.09 12.87
N ARG A 162 15.98 23.87 14.14
CA ARG A 162 16.69 22.67 14.63
C ARG A 162 15.88 21.40 14.36
N LEU A 163 14.56 21.46 14.48
CA LEU A 163 13.66 20.36 14.18
C LEU A 163 13.64 20.07 12.68
N ARG A 164 13.59 21.11 11.85
CA ARG A 164 13.65 20.96 10.39
C ARG A 164 14.99 20.41 9.91
N ASP A 165 16.09 20.90 10.45
CA ASP A 165 17.44 20.39 10.15
C ASP A 165 17.53 18.90 10.51
N ARG A 166 17.09 18.50 11.71
CA ARG A 166 17.02 17.08 12.13
C ARG A 166 16.19 16.23 11.15
N MET A 167 15.05 16.72 10.73
CA MET A 167 14.20 15.98 9.78
C MET A 167 14.83 15.90 8.39
N ARG A 168 15.50 16.95 7.95
CA ARG A 168 16.29 16.94 6.72
C ARG A 168 17.38 15.88 6.77
N ASP A 169 18.13 15.80 7.86
CA ASP A 169 19.22 14.84 8.04
C ASP A 169 18.68 13.40 7.99
N ILE A 170 17.56 13.13 8.65
CA ILE A 170 16.88 11.81 8.60
C ILE A 170 16.48 11.48 7.16
N MET A 171 15.80 12.39 6.47
CA MET A 171 15.34 12.21 5.09
C MET A 171 16.53 11.97 4.16
N VAL A 172 17.58 12.80 4.23
CA VAL A 172 18.78 12.68 3.43
C VAL A 172 19.48 11.34 3.67
N SER A 173 19.62 10.94 4.94
CA SER A 173 20.27 9.67 5.30
C SER A 173 19.60 8.46 4.68
N TYR A 174 18.29 8.31 4.85
CA TYR A 174 17.54 7.17 4.28
C TYR A 174 17.48 7.21 2.76
N THR A 175 17.27 8.39 2.18
CA THR A 175 17.16 8.51 0.71
C THR A 175 18.52 8.28 0.03
N ARG A 176 19.61 8.77 0.62
CA ARG A 176 20.97 8.50 0.15
C ARG A 176 21.29 7.00 0.24
N SER A 177 20.95 6.35 1.36
CA SER A 177 21.14 4.91 1.52
C SER A 177 20.40 4.09 0.46
N ILE A 178 19.18 4.51 0.07
CA ILE A 178 18.45 3.89 -1.04
C ILE A 178 19.21 4.07 -2.36
N ARG A 179 19.58 5.30 -2.71
CA ARG A 179 20.29 5.61 -3.96
C ARG A 179 21.59 4.82 -4.07
N ASP A 180 22.40 4.87 -3.02
CA ASP A 180 23.73 4.25 -3.02
C ASP A 180 23.65 2.73 -3.11
N ALA A 181 22.66 2.09 -2.44
CA ALA A 181 22.45 0.64 -2.54
C ALA A 181 22.08 0.21 -3.99
N PHE A 182 21.25 0.96 -4.69
CA PHE A 182 20.91 0.65 -6.08
C PHE A 182 22.05 0.95 -7.05
N ALA A 183 22.78 2.04 -6.85
CA ALA A 183 23.98 2.37 -7.62
C ALA A 183 25.04 1.28 -7.50
N GLU A 184 25.20 0.70 -6.30
CA GLU A 184 26.11 -0.44 -6.07
C GLU A 184 25.68 -1.67 -6.87
N LEU A 185 24.39 -2.04 -6.86
CA LEU A 185 23.88 -3.19 -7.62
C LEU A 185 24.04 -3.02 -9.13
N GLU A 186 23.85 -1.80 -9.65
CA GLU A 186 24.10 -1.45 -11.04
C GLU A 186 25.60 -1.57 -11.38
N HIS A 187 26.47 -1.03 -10.53
CA HIS A 187 27.92 -1.13 -10.70
C HIS A 187 28.42 -2.59 -10.69
N GLN A 188 27.80 -3.45 -9.89
CA GLN A 188 28.08 -4.88 -9.84
C GLN A 188 27.49 -5.66 -11.03
N GLY A 189 26.71 -5.02 -11.91
CA GLY A 189 26.06 -5.66 -13.06
C GLY A 189 24.87 -6.54 -12.68
N LEU A 190 24.35 -6.41 -11.46
CA LEU A 190 23.19 -7.16 -10.99
C LEU A 190 21.86 -6.55 -11.46
N ILE A 191 21.88 -5.28 -11.83
CA ILE A 191 20.80 -4.53 -12.47
C ILE A 191 21.41 -3.77 -13.65
N ALA A 192 20.71 -3.71 -14.79
CA ALA A 192 21.25 -3.05 -15.96
C ALA A 192 21.11 -1.50 -15.89
N GLU A 193 20.05 -1.00 -15.26
CA GLU A 193 19.80 0.44 -15.13
C GLU A 193 19.06 0.78 -13.85
N THR A 194 19.56 1.78 -13.10
CA THR A 194 18.85 2.35 -11.95
C THR A 194 18.70 3.86 -12.09
N ARG A 195 17.51 4.36 -11.79
CA ARG A 195 17.20 5.80 -11.81
C ARG A 195 16.47 6.20 -10.55
N ILE A 196 17.18 6.81 -9.61
CA ILE A 196 16.61 7.29 -8.35
C ILE A 196 16.61 8.82 -8.36
N GLN A 197 15.43 9.41 -8.39
CA GLN A 197 15.24 10.86 -8.45
C GLN A 197 14.56 11.37 -7.18
N VAL A 198 14.98 12.51 -6.68
CA VAL A 198 14.42 13.13 -5.48
C VAL A 198 13.97 14.54 -5.81
N ARG A 199 12.74 14.86 -5.46
CA ARG A 199 12.20 16.22 -5.51
C ARG A 199 11.63 16.63 -4.17
N VAL A 200 11.67 17.93 -3.90
CA VAL A 200 11.10 18.54 -2.71
C VAL A 200 9.98 19.50 -3.09
N HIS A 201 9.01 19.66 -2.20
CA HIS A 201 7.93 20.64 -2.33
C HIS A 201 7.74 21.41 -1.00
N SER A 202 7.19 22.63 -1.06
CA SER A 202 7.05 23.50 0.11
C SER A 202 5.89 23.12 1.05
N GLY A 203 5.00 22.24 0.64
CA GLY A 203 3.85 21.82 1.47
C GLY A 203 4.25 20.81 2.54
N THR A 204 3.56 20.82 3.67
CA THR A 204 3.71 19.79 4.69
C THR A 204 3.05 18.48 4.24
N GLN A 205 3.78 17.39 4.30
CA GLN A 205 3.29 16.08 3.89
C GLN A 205 2.57 15.37 5.07
N PHE A 206 1.24 15.35 5.05
CA PHE A 206 0.42 14.71 6.10
C PHE A 206 0.04 13.27 5.84
N PHE A 207 0.51 12.70 4.74
CA PHE A 207 0.25 11.31 4.37
C PHE A 207 1.47 10.71 3.70
N LYS A 208 1.51 9.40 3.64
CA LYS A 208 2.44 8.67 2.76
C LYS A 208 1.66 8.01 1.64
N LEU A 209 2.26 8.02 0.48
CA LEU A 209 1.76 7.40 -0.73
C LEU A 209 2.88 6.60 -1.37
N TYR A 210 2.56 5.38 -1.76
CA TYR A 210 3.39 4.58 -2.65
C TYR A 210 2.55 4.23 -3.86
N VAL A 211 3.12 4.33 -5.05
CA VAL A 211 2.56 3.75 -6.27
C VAL A 211 3.62 2.80 -6.82
N ILE A 212 3.27 1.54 -6.95
CA ILE A 212 4.20 0.46 -7.31
C ILE A 212 3.78 -0.10 -8.66
N ASN A 213 4.68 -0.06 -9.63
CA ASN A 213 4.48 -0.54 -11.01
C ASN A 213 3.23 0.01 -11.70
N SER A 214 2.72 1.15 -11.24
CA SER A 214 1.43 1.72 -11.67
C SER A 214 0.22 0.79 -11.46
N GLU A 215 0.35 -0.25 -10.67
CA GLU A 215 -0.66 -1.28 -10.44
C GLU A 215 -1.20 -1.25 -9.02
N ASP A 216 -0.36 -0.96 -8.05
CA ASP A 216 -0.71 -0.94 -6.64
C ASP A 216 -0.44 0.43 -6.03
N ALA A 217 -1.38 0.93 -5.23
CA ALA A 217 -1.21 2.13 -4.44
C ALA A 217 -1.38 1.83 -2.94
N PHE A 218 -0.51 2.41 -2.12
CA PHE A 218 -0.61 2.37 -0.67
C PHE A 218 -0.70 3.79 -0.15
N PHE A 219 -1.71 4.04 0.66
CA PHE A 219 -1.96 5.36 1.22
C PHE A 219 -2.15 5.28 2.74
N GLY A 220 -1.60 6.24 3.49
CA GLY A 220 -1.81 6.31 4.93
C GLY A 220 -1.55 7.70 5.50
N TYR A 221 -2.37 8.11 6.46
CA TYR A 221 -2.24 9.40 7.14
C TYR A 221 -1.15 9.35 8.21
N TYR A 222 -0.42 10.45 8.35
CA TYR A 222 0.46 10.67 9.49
C TYR A 222 -0.34 11.29 10.65
N PRO A 223 -0.54 10.59 11.76
CA PRO A 223 -1.06 11.23 12.95
C PRO A 223 -0.03 12.19 13.54
N ILE A 224 -0.51 13.34 14.03
CA ILE A 224 0.30 14.27 14.82
C ILE A 224 0.19 13.85 16.28
N ARG A 225 1.33 13.65 16.95
CA ARG A 225 1.38 13.22 18.35
C ARG A 225 2.45 14.00 19.13
N PRO A 226 2.26 14.18 20.45
CA PRO A 226 3.34 14.60 21.33
C PRO A 226 4.53 13.64 21.22
N ASN A 227 5.72 14.20 21.09
CA ASN A 227 6.98 13.45 21.06
C ASN A 227 8.08 14.27 21.75
N LYS A 228 9.14 13.60 22.18
CA LYS A 228 10.34 14.23 22.71
C LYS A 228 11.53 13.82 21.87
N VAL A 229 12.20 14.77 21.27
CA VAL A 229 13.34 14.55 20.39
C VAL A 229 14.57 15.29 20.89
N VAL A 230 15.74 14.82 20.47
CA VAL A 230 16.98 15.56 20.66
C VAL A 230 17.36 16.22 19.34
N ALA A 231 17.52 17.52 19.35
CA ALA A 231 17.99 18.31 18.22
C ALA A 231 19.13 19.23 18.65
N GLN A 232 20.29 19.11 17.99
CA GLN A 232 21.52 19.87 18.32
C GLN A 232 21.93 19.77 19.79
N GLY A 233 21.74 18.57 20.40
CA GLY A 233 22.11 18.32 21.82
C GLY A 233 21.05 18.72 22.84
N GLU A 234 19.97 19.38 22.45
CA GLU A 234 18.89 19.78 23.35
C GLU A 234 17.66 18.87 23.19
N ALA A 235 17.02 18.49 24.29
CA ALA A 235 15.77 17.77 24.30
C ALA A 235 14.59 18.74 24.13
N ILE A 236 13.79 18.55 23.09
CA ILE A 236 12.67 19.43 22.73
C ILE A 236 11.38 18.59 22.71
N GLU A 237 10.34 19.07 23.35
CA GLU A 237 8.99 18.51 23.27
C GLU A 237 8.27 19.12 22.06
N ILE A 238 7.73 18.25 21.20
CA ILE A 238 7.19 18.63 19.90
C ILE A 238 5.85 17.94 19.59
N TYR A 239 5.07 18.56 18.73
CA TYR A 239 4.05 17.88 17.97
C TYR A 239 4.69 17.34 16.68
N ASP A 240 4.77 16.01 16.56
CA ASP A 240 5.51 15.31 15.51
C ASP A 240 4.59 14.50 14.61
N LEU A 241 5.00 14.32 13.35
CA LEU A 241 4.34 13.44 12.38
C LEU A 241 4.88 12.01 12.56
N VAL A 242 4.02 11.12 13.05
CA VAL A 242 4.42 9.74 13.35
C VAL A 242 4.15 8.85 12.15
N GLY A 243 5.23 8.42 11.47
CA GLY A 243 5.16 7.62 10.26
C GLY A 243 5.27 6.11 10.46
N LYS A 244 5.93 5.66 11.55
CA LYS A 244 6.32 4.26 11.72
C LYS A 244 5.12 3.30 11.85
N ASP A 245 4.08 3.73 12.56
CA ASP A 245 2.89 2.93 12.82
C ASP A 245 1.68 3.35 11.97
N THR A 246 1.93 4.05 10.87
CA THR A 246 0.86 4.47 9.96
C THR A 246 0.21 3.26 9.30
N THR A 247 -1.09 3.12 9.50
CA THR A 247 -1.91 2.16 8.76
C THR A 247 -1.90 2.51 7.28
N LEU A 248 -1.52 1.56 6.43
CA LEU A 248 -1.56 1.71 4.98
C LEU A 248 -2.81 1.05 4.42
N PHE A 249 -3.58 1.79 3.64
CA PHE A 249 -4.68 1.27 2.84
C PHE A 249 -4.12 0.89 1.47
N HIS A 250 -4.42 -0.33 1.03
CA HIS A 250 -3.98 -0.86 -0.25
C HIS A 250 -5.11 -0.79 -1.28
N TYR A 251 -4.76 -0.41 -2.49
CA TYR A 251 -5.63 -0.33 -3.67
C TYR A 251 -4.90 -0.92 -4.87
N SER A 252 -5.61 -1.67 -5.72
CA SER A 252 -5.00 -2.32 -6.89
C SER A 252 -5.84 -2.17 -8.14
N VAL A 253 -5.20 -2.06 -9.30
CA VAL A 253 -5.90 -2.15 -10.59
C VAL A 253 -6.51 -3.54 -10.80
N ASN A 254 -5.96 -4.57 -10.13
CA ASN A 254 -6.45 -5.94 -10.18
C ASN A 254 -7.78 -6.16 -9.41
N ASP A 255 -8.26 -5.14 -8.67
CA ASP A 255 -9.58 -5.19 -8.02
C ASP A 255 -10.74 -5.09 -9.04
N GLY A 256 -10.45 -4.95 -10.34
CA GLY A 256 -11.37 -4.81 -11.46
C GLY A 256 -11.39 -3.38 -12.03
N GLU A 257 -11.53 -3.23 -13.35
CA GLU A 257 -11.40 -1.95 -14.07
C GLU A 257 -12.32 -0.83 -13.55
N SER A 258 -13.52 -1.16 -13.10
CA SER A 258 -14.50 -0.19 -12.55
C SER A 258 -14.49 -0.14 -11.03
N SER A 259 -13.53 -0.79 -10.37
CA SER A 259 -13.44 -0.81 -8.91
C SER A 259 -12.99 0.52 -8.34
N SER A 260 -13.34 0.78 -7.07
CA SER A 260 -12.77 1.91 -6.34
C SER A 260 -11.25 1.77 -6.17
N GLY A 261 -10.72 0.55 -6.18
CA GLY A 261 -9.28 0.27 -6.11
C GLY A 261 -8.55 0.80 -7.35
N ALA A 262 -9.01 0.44 -8.55
CA ALA A 262 -8.42 0.93 -9.80
C ALA A 262 -8.52 2.45 -9.93
N GLN A 263 -9.68 3.04 -9.58
CA GLN A 263 -9.84 4.49 -9.58
C GLN A 263 -8.87 5.19 -8.61
N GLN A 264 -8.66 4.61 -7.42
CA GLN A 264 -7.75 5.17 -6.43
C GLN A 264 -6.29 5.11 -6.89
N VAL A 265 -5.86 4.02 -7.53
CA VAL A 265 -4.51 3.93 -8.14
C VAL A 265 -4.33 5.01 -9.19
N GLN A 266 -5.33 5.20 -10.07
CA GLN A 266 -5.28 6.24 -11.09
C GLN A 266 -5.20 7.64 -10.47
N GLN A 267 -6.02 7.95 -9.46
CA GLN A 267 -5.98 9.25 -8.77
C GLN A 267 -4.65 9.48 -8.05
N ALA A 268 -4.10 8.45 -7.41
CA ALA A 268 -2.80 8.51 -6.76
C ALA A 268 -1.67 8.86 -7.73
N ARG A 269 -1.66 8.25 -8.93
CA ARG A 269 -0.71 8.55 -9.99
C ARG A 269 -0.89 9.98 -10.50
N MET A 270 -2.10 10.36 -10.85
CA MET A 270 -2.40 11.73 -11.34
C MET A 270 -1.96 12.79 -10.32
N TRP A 271 -2.26 12.59 -9.04
CA TRP A 271 -1.82 13.49 -7.98
C TRP A 271 -0.29 13.56 -7.92
N PHE A 272 0.39 12.41 -7.88
CA PHE A 272 1.84 12.36 -7.78
C PHE A 272 2.50 13.06 -8.98
N ASP A 273 2.08 12.74 -10.20
CA ASP A 273 2.59 13.35 -11.42
C ASP A 273 2.35 14.87 -11.43
N SER A 274 1.15 15.31 -11.01
CA SER A 274 0.84 16.74 -10.97
C SER A 274 1.77 17.52 -10.04
N VAL A 275 2.06 17.01 -8.85
CA VAL A 275 2.98 17.65 -7.90
C VAL A 275 4.42 17.57 -8.40
N TRP A 276 4.81 16.38 -8.91
CA TRP A 276 6.14 16.14 -9.45
C TRP A 276 6.50 17.07 -10.59
N GLU A 277 5.59 17.26 -11.55
CA GLU A 277 5.84 18.05 -12.78
C GLU A 277 5.71 19.58 -12.56
N THR A 278 4.97 20.02 -11.52
CA THR A 278 4.67 21.45 -11.36
C THR A 278 5.43 22.11 -10.22
N ILE A 279 5.18 21.71 -8.98
CA ILE A 279 5.75 22.36 -7.78
C ILE A 279 6.93 21.59 -7.18
N GLY A 280 7.17 20.37 -7.64
CA GLY A 280 8.32 19.57 -7.26
C GLY A 280 9.61 20.16 -7.83
N ARG A 281 10.62 20.37 -6.96
CA ARG A 281 11.93 20.89 -7.36
C ARG A 281 12.99 19.82 -7.12
N ASP A 282 13.95 19.71 -8.04
CA ASP A 282 15.04 18.75 -7.90
C ASP A 282 15.82 19.00 -6.62
N PHE A 283 16.15 17.93 -5.92
CA PHE A 283 16.88 17.96 -4.66
C PHE A 283 18.17 17.14 -4.78
N SER A 284 19.32 17.81 -4.55
CA SER A 284 20.61 17.14 -4.52
C SER A 284 20.86 16.52 -3.14
N LEU A 285 21.07 15.21 -3.11
CA LEU A 285 21.47 14.50 -1.90
C LEU A 285 22.93 14.77 -1.48
N ASP A 286 23.74 15.34 -2.38
CA ASP A 286 25.17 15.56 -2.20
C ASP A 286 25.49 17.02 -1.86
N ALA A 287 24.49 17.92 -1.91
CA ALA A 287 24.65 19.30 -1.45
C ALA A 287 24.66 19.36 0.08
N HIS A 288 25.76 19.87 0.64
CA HIS A 288 25.94 20.11 2.07
C HIS A 288 25.24 21.40 2.53
#